data_e690e6ad9943f0898f4df4a13605e9ca
#
_entry.id   e690e6ad9943f0898f4df4a13605e9ca
#
_cell.length_a   1.000
_cell.length_b   1.000
_cell.length_c   1.000
_cell.angle_alpha   90.00
_cell.angle_beta   90.00
_cell.angle_gamma   90.00
#
_symmetry.space_group_name_H-M   'P 1'
#
loop_
_entity.id
_entity.type
_entity.pdbx_description
1 polymer ?
#
loop_
_entity_poly.entity_id
_entity_poly.type
_entity_poly.pdbx_seq_one_letter_code
_entity_poly.pdbx_strand_id
1 'polypeptide(L)'
;MTREGPEAASEIVARIGRSLPPHARLHDLVDLLGDRAGGILLAVIAIPAIIPVPGVPLGVVFGTVLTVIACRMVRAGARPGLPRWLGQIHLKAPAIMLLSRRGPALLRPIEHRLRPRASLLLAGSIRPPLALVMALMGILIALPIPFGNTLPGFAVILMGLGLALGDGLAVLGALILAALATGVSVALGWAAVAGVAQLLA
;
A
#
# COMPACT_ATOMS: atom_id res chain seq x y z
N MET A 1 -4.70 -32.84 15.48
CA MET A 1 -4.70 -31.39 15.35
C MET A 1 -3.86 -31.03 14.12
N THR A 2 -4.50 -30.99 12.98
CA THR A 2 -3.89 -30.57 11.71
C THR A 2 -3.57 -29.10 11.81
N ARG A 3 -2.29 -28.73 11.79
CA ARG A 3 -1.83 -27.36 11.58
C ARG A 3 -2.22 -26.99 10.15
N GLU A 4 -3.38 -26.37 9.98
CA GLU A 4 -3.69 -25.65 8.75
C GLU A 4 -2.59 -24.61 8.57
N GLY A 5 -1.82 -24.74 7.50
CA GLY A 5 -0.84 -23.73 7.11
C GLY A 5 -1.56 -22.39 6.87
N PRO A 6 -0.85 -21.26 6.91
CA PRO A 6 -1.48 -19.97 6.70
C PRO A 6 -2.21 -19.98 5.35
N GLU A 7 -3.54 -19.77 5.42
CA GLU A 7 -4.42 -19.71 4.25
C GLU A 7 -3.86 -18.73 3.21
N ALA A 8 -3.77 -19.16 1.97
CA ALA A 8 -3.22 -18.33 0.89
C ALA A 8 -4.02 -17.04 0.72
N ALA A 9 -3.35 -15.90 0.45
CA ALA A 9 -4.06 -14.62 0.31
C ALA A 9 -5.02 -14.63 -0.89
N SER A 10 -4.69 -15.40 -1.94
CA SER A 10 -5.57 -15.63 -3.09
C SER A 10 -6.87 -16.34 -2.70
N GLU A 11 -6.83 -17.29 -1.77
CA GLU A 11 -8.02 -17.99 -1.25
C GLU A 11 -8.86 -17.06 -0.37
N ILE A 12 -8.22 -16.24 0.46
CA ILE A 12 -8.89 -15.23 1.27
C ILE A 12 -9.62 -14.22 0.38
N VAL A 13 -8.95 -13.70 -0.65
CA VAL A 13 -9.55 -12.74 -1.59
C VAL A 13 -10.71 -13.39 -2.37
N ALA A 14 -10.58 -14.65 -2.78
CA ALA A 14 -11.66 -15.38 -3.45
C ALA A 14 -12.86 -15.60 -2.51
N ARG A 15 -12.62 -15.90 -1.23
CA ARG A 15 -13.68 -16.04 -0.23
C ARG A 15 -14.36 -14.70 0.04
N ILE A 16 -13.59 -13.64 0.27
CA ILE A 16 -14.10 -12.29 0.50
C ILE A 16 -14.97 -11.82 -0.66
N GLY A 17 -14.50 -11.98 -1.90
CA GLY A 17 -15.25 -11.57 -3.09
C GLY A 17 -16.59 -12.30 -3.24
N ARG A 18 -16.73 -13.51 -2.67
CA ARG A 18 -18.00 -14.27 -2.64
C ARG A 18 -18.89 -13.93 -1.47
N SER A 19 -18.34 -13.46 -0.35
CA SER A 19 -19.07 -13.12 0.86
C SER A 19 -19.50 -11.67 0.94
N LEU A 20 -18.96 -10.79 0.08
CA LEU A 20 -19.35 -9.39 0.05
C LEU A 20 -20.78 -9.20 -0.49
N PRO A 21 -21.64 -8.46 0.21
CA PRO A 21 -22.96 -8.11 -0.28
C PRO A 21 -22.90 -7.18 -1.50
N PRO A 22 -23.96 -7.11 -2.34
CA PRO A 22 -23.98 -6.27 -3.54
C PRO A 22 -23.78 -4.76 -3.29
N HIS A 23 -24.01 -4.32 -2.07
CA HIS A 23 -23.86 -2.93 -1.63
C HIS A 23 -22.77 -2.76 -0.57
N ALA A 24 -21.74 -3.65 -0.59
CA ALA A 24 -20.64 -3.60 0.35
C ALA A 24 -19.91 -2.25 0.31
N ARG A 25 -19.47 -1.81 1.48
CA ARG A 25 -18.64 -0.63 1.66
C ARG A 25 -17.18 -1.04 1.81
N LEU A 26 -16.27 -0.09 1.63
CA LEU A 26 -14.84 -0.34 1.82
C LEU A 26 -14.53 -0.80 3.25
N HIS A 27 -15.28 -0.33 4.24
CA HIS A 27 -15.18 -0.78 5.63
C HIS A 27 -15.43 -2.29 5.77
N ASP A 28 -16.46 -2.82 5.11
CA ASP A 28 -16.79 -4.26 5.16
C ASP A 28 -15.65 -5.11 4.58
N LEU A 29 -15.02 -4.62 3.51
CA LEU A 29 -13.86 -5.28 2.91
C LEU A 29 -12.66 -5.30 3.86
N VAL A 30 -12.39 -4.17 4.54
CA VAL A 30 -11.29 -4.06 5.51
C VAL A 30 -11.50 -4.98 6.71
N ASP A 31 -12.72 -5.08 7.22
CA ASP A 31 -13.05 -5.97 8.33
C ASP A 31 -12.87 -7.45 7.96
N LEU A 32 -13.26 -7.83 6.75
CA LEU A 32 -13.06 -9.19 6.23
C LEU A 32 -11.59 -9.53 5.99
N LEU A 33 -10.76 -8.56 5.62
CA LEU A 33 -9.30 -8.74 5.42
C LEU A 33 -8.53 -8.83 6.75
N GLY A 34 -9.09 -8.33 7.84
CA GLY A 34 -8.49 -8.39 9.18
C GLY A 34 -7.09 -7.75 9.24
N ASP A 35 -6.11 -8.45 9.79
CA ASP A 35 -4.74 -7.95 9.97
C ASP A 35 -3.96 -7.72 8.68
N ARG A 36 -4.45 -8.22 7.55
CA ARG A 36 -3.86 -8.00 6.22
C ARG A 36 -4.38 -6.73 5.54
N ALA A 37 -5.47 -6.16 6.07
CA ALA A 37 -6.19 -5.06 5.45
C ALA A 37 -5.31 -3.83 5.19
N GLY A 38 -4.52 -3.42 6.18
CA GLY A 38 -3.67 -2.24 6.06
C GLY A 38 -2.65 -2.36 4.93
N GLY A 39 -1.94 -3.49 4.86
CA GLY A 39 -0.94 -3.73 3.81
C GLY A 39 -1.57 -3.79 2.41
N ILE A 40 -2.65 -4.56 2.24
CA ILE A 40 -3.35 -4.69 0.96
C ILE A 40 -3.93 -3.35 0.51
N LEU A 41 -4.57 -2.62 1.42
CA LEU A 41 -5.18 -1.33 1.12
C LEU A 41 -4.14 -0.32 0.61
N LEU A 42 -3.01 -0.20 1.32
CA LEU A 42 -1.93 0.70 0.92
C LEU A 42 -1.32 0.28 -0.42
N ALA A 43 -1.08 -1.02 -0.65
CA ALA A 43 -0.58 -1.52 -1.92
C ALA A 43 -1.53 -1.19 -3.09
N VAL A 44 -2.85 -1.39 -2.91
CA VAL A 44 -3.86 -1.10 -3.94
C VAL A 44 -3.96 0.40 -4.23
N ILE A 45 -3.92 1.25 -3.20
CA ILE A 45 -4.00 2.71 -3.36
C ILE A 45 -2.73 3.27 -4.01
N ALA A 46 -1.58 2.62 -3.81
CA ALA A 46 -0.32 3.04 -4.44
C ALA A 46 -0.30 2.80 -5.96
N ILE A 47 -1.05 1.84 -6.49
CA ILE A 47 -1.07 1.53 -7.93
C ILE A 47 -1.45 2.74 -8.78
N PRO A 48 -2.59 3.42 -8.58
CA PRO A 48 -2.94 4.58 -9.37
C PRO A 48 -2.02 5.78 -9.11
N ALA A 49 -1.36 5.86 -7.95
CA ALA A 49 -0.42 6.93 -7.63
C ALA A 49 0.87 6.89 -8.47
N ILE A 50 1.26 5.70 -8.97
CA ILE A 50 2.45 5.52 -9.81
C ILE A 50 2.18 5.93 -11.26
N ILE A 51 0.92 5.87 -11.72
CA ILE A 51 0.57 6.12 -13.11
C ILE A 51 0.66 7.62 -13.39
N PRO A 52 1.59 8.06 -14.27
CA PRO A 52 1.69 9.46 -14.63
C PRO A 52 0.55 9.83 -15.60
N VAL A 53 -0.45 10.55 -15.11
CA VAL A 53 -1.53 11.09 -15.95
C VAL A 53 -1.31 12.58 -16.10
N PRO A 54 -0.95 13.08 -17.29
CA PRO A 54 -0.76 14.52 -17.51
C PRO A 54 -2.01 15.32 -17.16
N GLY A 55 -1.83 16.41 -16.40
CA GLY A 55 -2.93 17.29 -16.01
C GLY A 55 -3.81 16.82 -14.84
N VAL A 56 -3.62 15.58 -14.35
CA VAL A 56 -4.35 15.08 -13.18
C VAL A 56 -3.37 14.82 -12.03
N PRO A 57 -3.49 15.51 -10.90
CA PRO A 57 -2.56 15.38 -9.77
C PRO A 57 -2.86 14.10 -8.95
N LEU A 58 -2.83 12.93 -9.60
CA LEU A 58 -3.13 11.64 -8.95
C LEU A 58 -2.19 11.40 -7.76
N GLY A 59 -0.91 11.76 -7.88
CA GLY A 59 0.05 11.65 -6.79
C GLY A 59 -0.39 12.40 -5.55
N VAL A 60 -0.84 13.65 -5.69
CA VAL A 60 -1.31 14.47 -4.56
C VAL A 60 -2.49 13.79 -3.86
N VAL A 61 -3.49 13.34 -4.62
CA VAL A 61 -4.70 12.72 -4.06
C VAL A 61 -4.37 11.40 -3.38
N PHE A 62 -3.76 10.47 -4.11
CA PHE A 62 -3.49 9.13 -3.59
C PHE A 62 -2.36 9.13 -2.56
N GLY A 63 -1.33 9.97 -2.72
CA GLY A 63 -0.27 10.12 -1.73
C GLY A 63 -0.78 10.65 -0.39
N THR A 64 -1.70 11.63 -0.42
CA THR A 64 -2.35 12.12 0.80
C THR A 64 -3.18 11.03 1.48
N VAL A 65 -3.96 10.27 0.71
CA VAL A 65 -4.74 9.14 1.23
C VAL A 65 -3.83 8.07 1.85
N LEU A 66 -2.75 7.71 1.16
CA LEU A 66 -1.72 6.78 1.66
C LEU A 66 -1.14 7.25 2.99
N THR A 67 -0.74 8.53 3.06
CA THR A 67 -0.19 9.14 4.27
C THR A 67 -1.17 9.04 5.44
N VAL A 68 -2.44 9.41 5.22
CA VAL A 68 -3.47 9.36 6.27
C VAL A 68 -3.67 7.93 6.78
N ILE A 69 -3.79 6.94 5.89
CA ILE A 69 -3.98 5.55 6.27
C ILE A 69 -2.75 5.02 7.00
N ALA A 70 -1.54 5.28 6.50
CA ALA A 70 -0.30 4.84 7.14
C ALA A 70 -0.12 5.47 8.54
N CYS A 71 -0.41 6.75 8.71
CA CYS A 71 -0.40 7.40 10.02
C CYS A 71 -1.40 6.77 11.00
N ARG A 72 -2.56 6.34 10.53
CA ARG A 72 -3.52 5.60 11.38
C ARG A 72 -3.00 4.23 11.76
N MET A 73 -2.27 3.55 10.86
CA MET A 73 -1.63 2.27 11.16
C MET A 73 -0.55 2.39 12.25
N VAL A 74 0.14 3.52 12.36
CA VAL A 74 1.10 3.76 13.45
C VAL A 74 0.42 3.62 14.81
N ARG A 75 -0.83 4.08 14.95
CA ARG A 75 -1.59 4.07 16.22
C ARG A 75 -2.44 2.81 16.39
N ALA A 76 -3.07 2.34 15.32
CA ALA A 76 -4.05 1.26 15.35
C ALA A 76 -3.46 -0.10 14.94
N GLY A 77 -2.20 -0.16 14.52
CA GLY A 77 -1.56 -1.39 14.06
C GLY A 77 -2.05 -1.82 12.67
N ALA A 78 -2.11 -3.14 12.45
CA ALA A 78 -2.41 -3.74 11.14
C ALA A 78 -3.83 -3.45 10.61
N ARG A 79 -4.76 -3.11 11.50
CA ARG A 79 -6.15 -2.76 11.16
C ARG A 79 -6.32 -1.24 11.23
N PRO A 80 -6.00 -0.49 10.16
CA PRO A 80 -6.25 0.94 10.18
C PRO A 80 -7.75 1.16 10.21
N GLY A 81 -8.24 1.77 11.29
CA GLY A 81 -9.61 2.28 11.27
C GLY A 81 -9.71 3.28 10.11
N LEU A 82 -10.47 2.96 9.07
CA LEU A 82 -10.63 3.85 7.93
C LEU A 82 -11.23 5.20 8.38
N PRO A 83 -10.77 6.33 7.81
CA PRO A 83 -11.49 7.58 7.94
C PRO A 83 -12.95 7.36 7.49
N ARG A 84 -13.92 7.96 8.20
CA ARG A 84 -15.36 7.77 7.91
C ARG A 84 -15.70 8.00 6.44
N TRP A 85 -15.12 9.03 5.82
CA TRP A 85 -15.35 9.36 4.42
C TRP A 85 -14.84 8.26 3.46
N LEU A 86 -13.76 7.58 3.80
CA LEU A 86 -13.20 6.49 2.99
C LEU A 86 -13.94 5.17 3.26
N GLY A 87 -14.26 4.88 4.53
CA GLY A 87 -14.97 3.65 4.89
C GLY A 87 -16.40 3.56 4.33
N GLN A 88 -17.02 4.69 4.06
CA GLN A 88 -18.38 4.77 3.50
C GLN A 88 -18.43 4.66 1.97
N ILE A 89 -17.29 4.58 1.28
CA ILE A 89 -17.24 4.39 -0.18
C ILE A 89 -17.90 3.05 -0.51
N HIS A 90 -18.96 3.10 -1.32
CA HIS A 90 -19.63 1.91 -1.81
C HIS A 90 -18.76 1.23 -2.89
N LEU A 91 -18.52 -0.05 -2.71
CA LEU A 91 -17.85 -0.86 -3.71
C LEU A 91 -18.84 -1.14 -4.85
N LYS A 92 -18.55 -0.62 -6.02
CA LYS A 92 -19.38 -0.89 -7.22
C LYS A 92 -19.29 -2.38 -7.58
N ALA A 93 -20.38 -2.96 -8.07
CA ALA A 93 -20.45 -4.35 -8.49
C ALA A 93 -19.27 -4.80 -9.40
N PRO A 94 -18.80 -3.99 -10.38
CA PRO A 94 -17.62 -4.36 -11.19
C PRO A 94 -16.33 -4.50 -10.35
N ALA A 95 -16.16 -3.70 -9.29
CA ALA A 95 -14.99 -3.80 -8.42
C ALA A 95 -15.02 -5.09 -7.58
N ILE A 96 -16.19 -5.45 -7.05
CA ILE A 96 -16.41 -6.71 -6.31
C ILE A 96 -16.17 -7.91 -7.25
N MET A 97 -16.70 -7.84 -8.48
CA MET A 97 -16.50 -8.89 -9.48
C MET A 97 -15.03 -9.02 -9.91
N LEU A 98 -14.32 -7.91 -10.07
CA LEU A 98 -12.90 -7.89 -10.36
C LEU A 98 -12.10 -8.53 -9.22
N LEU A 99 -12.42 -8.16 -7.97
CA LEU A 99 -11.80 -8.71 -6.78
C LEU A 99 -12.02 -10.24 -6.69
N SER A 100 -13.25 -10.70 -6.86
CA SER A 100 -13.60 -12.12 -6.75
C SER A 100 -13.05 -12.99 -7.88
N ARG A 101 -13.06 -12.49 -9.12
CA ARG A 101 -12.66 -13.29 -10.30
C ARG A 101 -11.18 -13.15 -10.66
N ARG A 102 -10.64 -11.92 -10.65
CA ARG A 102 -9.25 -11.64 -11.07
C ARG A 102 -8.29 -11.46 -9.91
N GLY A 103 -8.77 -11.06 -8.73
CA GLY A 103 -7.94 -10.90 -7.54
C GLY A 103 -7.10 -12.13 -7.21
N PRO A 104 -7.68 -13.34 -7.12
CA PRO A 104 -6.92 -14.56 -6.87
C PRO A 104 -5.87 -14.86 -7.96
N ALA A 105 -6.22 -14.65 -9.24
CA ALA A 105 -5.32 -14.89 -10.35
C ALA A 105 -4.11 -13.93 -10.35
N LEU A 106 -4.31 -12.69 -9.93
CA LEU A 106 -3.25 -11.68 -9.81
C LEU A 106 -2.36 -11.93 -8.59
N LEU A 107 -2.92 -12.47 -7.49
CA LEU A 107 -2.17 -12.73 -6.27
C LEU A 107 -1.34 -14.01 -6.33
N ARG A 108 -1.80 -15.06 -7.01
CA ARG A 108 -1.09 -16.34 -7.13
C ARG A 108 0.39 -16.21 -7.54
N PRO A 109 0.77 -15.50 -8.63
CA PRO A 109 2.17 -15.37 -9.01
C PRO A 109 2.99 -14.58 -7.97
N ILE A 110 2.35 -13.66 -7.25
CA ILE A 110 2.97 -12.89 -6.17
C ILE A 110 3.20 -13.80 -4.96
N GLU A 111 2.23 -14.63 -4.58
CA GLU A 111 2.34 -15.59 -3.48
C GLU A 111 3.43 -16.64 -3.70
N HIS A 112 3.66 -17.08 -4.95
CA HIS A 112 4.75 -17.99 -5.25
C HIS A 112 6.13 -17.38 -4.97
N ARG A 113 6.27 -16.07 -5.09
CA ARG A 113 7.52 -15.33 -4.83
C ARG A 113 7.62 -14.82 -3.41
N LEU A 114 6.51 -14.31 -2.86
CA LEU A 114 6.39 -13.83 -1.49
C LEU A 114 5.92 -14.98 -0.60
N ARG A 115 6.84 -15.49 0.20
CA ARG A 115 6.55 -16.60 1.15
C ARG A 115 6.68 -16.06 2.58
N PRO A 116 5.97 -16.60 3.56
CA PRO A 116 6.12 -16.20 4.96
C PRO A 116 7.52 -16.59 5.46
N ARG A 117 8.47 -15.65 5.33
CA ARG A 117 9.87 -15.79 5.72
C ARG A 117 10.24 -14.69 6.69
N ALA A 118 11.16 -14.99 7.62
CA ALA A 118 11.67 -14.01 8.57
C ALA A 118 10.54 -13.25 9.30
N SER A 119 9.52 -13.95 9.78
CA SER A 119 8.35 -13.42 10.48
C SER A 119 8.72 -12.60 11.73
N LEU A 120 9.93 -12.77 12.27
CA LEU A 120 10.47 -11.95 13.36
C LEU A 120 10.56 -10.46 12.97
N LEU A 121 10.80 -10.15 11.69
CA LEU A 121 10.79 -8.76 11.17
C LEU A 121 9.37 -8.16 11.09
N LEU A 122 8.36 -8.95 11.41
CA LEU A 122 6.95 -8.55 11.36
C LEU A 122 6.31 -8.54 12.76
N ALA A 123 7.13 -8.69 13.81
CA ALA A 123 6.67 -8.61 15.18
C ALA A 123 5.93 -7.28 15.43
N GLY A 124 4.94 -7.30 16.32
CA GLY A 124 4.04 -6.16 16.56
C GLY A 124 4.76 -4.83 16.84
N SER A 125 5.95 -4.88 17.50
CA SER A 125 6.78 -3.72 17.79
C SER A 125 7.43 -3.05 16.55
N ILE A 126 7.57 -3.78 15.43
CA ILE A 126 8.19 -3.26 14.20
C ILE A 126 7.14 -2.65 13.25
N ARG A 127 5.87 -2.98 13.42
CA ARG A 127 4.79 -2.46 12.57
C ARG A 127 4.63 -0.93 12.60
N PRO A 128 4.69 -0.23 13.76
CA PRO A 128 4.61 1.23 13.79
C PRO A 128 5.72 1.93 12.99
N PRO A 129 7.03 1.60 13.12
CA PRO A 129 8.07 2.21 12.29
C PRO A 129 7.89 1.90 10.80
N LEU A 130 7.42 0.71 10.42
CA LEU A 130 7.12 0.41 9.02
C LEU A 130 5.98 1.28 8.49
N ALA A 131 4.94 1.48 9.29
CA ALA A 131 3.84 2.38 8.93
C ALA A 131 4.31 3.83 8.79
N LEU A 132 5.28 4.27 9.60
CA LEU A 132 5.89 5.59 9.47
C LEU A 132 6.67 5.75 8.16
N VAL A 133 7.42 4.72 7.75
CA VAL A 133 8.09 4.71 6.44
C VAL A 133 7.06 4.78 5.31
N MET A 134 5.95 4.04 5.40
CA MET A 134 4.87 4.11 4.42
C MET A 134 4.22 5.50 4.37
N ALA A 135 4.06 6.17 5.53
CA ALA A 135 3.57 7.54 5.58
C ALA A 135 4.54 8.52 4.89
N LEU A 136 5.85 8.35 5.11
CA LEU A 136 6.87 9.14 4.41
C LEU A 136 6.80 8.93 2.90
N MET A 137 6.66 7.69 2.43
CA MET A 137 6.48 7.40 0.99
C MET A 137 5.22 8.07 0.44
N GLY A 138 4.12 8.05 1.21
CA GLY A 138 2.88 8.75 0.84
C GLY A 138 3.08 10.27 0.69
N ILE A 139 3.86 10.89 1.57
CA ILE A 139 4.23 12.31 1.47
C ILE A 139 5.06 12.55 0.20
N LEU A 140 6.07 11.72 -0.07
CA LEU A 140 6.89 11.86 -1.27
C LEU A 140 6.06 11.72 -2.55
N ILE A 141 5.08 10.80 -2.58
CA ILE A 141 4.13 10.63 -3.68
C ILE A 141 3.23 11.87 -3.84
N ALA A 142 2.85 12.51 -2.72
CA ALA A 142 2.03 13.73 -2.76
C ALA A 142 2.77 14.96 -3.27
N LEU A 143 4.12 14.95 -3.24
CA LEU A 143 4.90 16.04 -3.80
C LEU A 143 4.81 16.03 -5.34
N PRO A 144 4.57 17.18 -5.99
CA PRO A 144 4.45 17.25 -7.44
C PRO A 144 5.82 17.22 -8.13
N ILE A 145 6.58 16.15 -7.91
CA ILE A 145 7.90 15.93 -8.55
C ILE A 145 7.68 15.07 -9.80
N PRO A 146 8.01 15.55 -11.00
CA PRO A 146 7.89 14.76 -12.22
C PRO A 146 8.66 13.44 -12.08
N PHE A 147 7.97 12.32 -12.37
CA PHE A 147 8.52 10.95 -12.23
C PHE A 147 8.94 10.54 -10.80
N GLY A 148 8.81 11.43 -9.81
CA GLY A 148 9.19 11.18 -8.41
C GLY A 148 8.34 10.11 -7.72
N ASN A 149 7.13 9.84 -8.22
CA ASN A 149 6.15 8.96 -7.57
C ASN A 149 6.43 7.47 -7.76
N THR A 150 7.22 7.10 -8.77
CA THR A 150 7.40 5.70 -9.19
C THR A 150 8.10 4.86 -8.12
N LEU A 151 9.27 5.30 -7.65
CA LEU A 151 10.06 4.58 -6.64
C LEU A 151 9.33 4.50 -5.29
N PRO A 152 8.81 5.62 -4.71
CA PRO A 152 8.03 5.55 -3.48
C PRO A 152 6.80 4.66 -3.60
N GLY A 153 6.10 4.69 -4.74
CA GLY A 153 4.93 3.87 -5.00
C GLY A 153 5.26 2.37 -5.01
N PHE A 154 6.33 1.96 -5.70
CA PHE A 154 6.80 0.57 -5.66
C PHE A 154 7.23 0.14 -4.26
N ALA A 155 7.87 1.02 -3.48
CA ALA A 155 8.23 0.74 -2.10
C ALA A 155 6.98 0.46 -1.24
N VAL A 156 5.92 1.27 -1.38
CA VAL A 156 4.64 1.06 -0.67
C VAL A 156 3.97 -0.25 -1.09
N ILE A 157 3.93 -0.55 -2.40
CA ILE A 157 3.32 -1.81 -2.90
C ILE A 157 4.06 -3.01 -2.32
N LEU A 158 5.39 -3.03 -2.41
CA LEU A 158 6.19 -4.16 -1.94
C LEU A 158 6.09 -4.32 -0.42
N MET A 159 6.14 -3.22 0.34
CA MET A 159 5.98 -3.23 1.79
C MET A 159 4.58 -3.68 2.21
N GLY A 160 3.55 -3.16 1.56
CA GLY A 160 2.16 -3.53 1.83
C GLY A 160 1.89 -5.02 1.58
N LEU A 161 2.36 -5.54 0.44
CA LEU A 161 2.26 -6.97 0.11
C LEU A 161 3.11 -7.83 1.06
N GLY A 162 4.33 -7.41 1.40
CA GLY A 162 5.19 -8.09 2.36
C GLY A 162 4.52 -8.21 3.74
N LEU A 163 3.92 -7.13 4.23
CA LEU A 163 3.15 -7.13 5.49
C LEU A 163 1.91 -8.02 5.42
N ALA A 164 1.18 -7.98 4.31
CA ALA A 164 -0.05 -8.76 4.14
C ALA A 164 0.21 -10.26 4.01
N LEU A 165 1.31 -10.65 3.36
CA LEU A 165 1.70 -12.04 3.13
C LEU A 165 2.65 -12.60 4.20
N GLY A 166 3.10 -11.77 5.13
CA GLY A 166 4.02 -12.19 6.18
C GLY A 166 5.46 -12.40 5.71
N ASP A 167 5.88 -11.76 4.61
CA ASP A 167 7.22 -11.89 4.04
C ASP A 167 8.15 -10.76 4.54
N GLY A 168 8.98 -11.07 5.53
CA GLY A 168 9.95 -10.13 6.08
C GLY A 168 11.07 -9.75 5.10
N LEU A 169 11.43 -10.62 4.14
CA LEU A 169 12.43 -10.30 3.13
C LEU A 169 11.88 -9.28 2.12
N ALA A 170 10.61 -9.41 1.75
CA ALA A 170 9.94 -8.41 0.92
C ALA A 170 9.87 -7.05 1.61
N VAL A 171 9.60 -7.03 2.92
CA VAL A 171 9.62 -5.81 3.72
C VAL A 171 11.01 -5.20 3.76
N LEU A 172 12.06 -6.01 3.93
CA LEU A 172 13.44 -5.53 3.89
C LEU A 172 13.80 -4.93 2.51
N GLY A 173 13.44 -5.62 1.43
CA GLY A 173 13.60 -5.09 0.06
C GLY A 173 12.84 -3.77 -0.14
N ALA A 174 11.63 -3.66 0.41
CA ALA A 174 10.85 -2.44 0.38
C ALA A 174 11.50 -1.29 1.17
N LEU A 175 12.14 -1.57 2.30
CA LEU A 175 12.89 -0.57 3.07
C LEU A 175 14.10 -0.05 2.30
N ILE A 176 14.83 -0.92 1.61
CA ILE A 176 15.94 -0.51 0.72
C ILE A 176 15.39 0.40 -0.39
N LEU A 177 14.30 -0.01 -1.01
CA LEU A 177 13.66 0.79 -2.07
C LEU A 177 13.14 2.13 -1.54
N ALA A 178 12.60 2.17 -0.32
CA ALA A 178 12.17 3.39 0.33
C ALA A 178 13.34 4.34 0.63
N ALA A 179 14.47 3.82 1.08
CA ALA A 179 15.67 4.61 1.29
C ALA A 179 16.20 5.21 -0.03
N LEU A 180 16.24 4.42 -1.10
CA LEU A 180 16.59 4.89 -2.44
C LEU A 180 15.61 5.95 -2.94
N ALA A 181 14.30 5.71 -2.78
CA ALA A 181 13.26 6.66 -3.17
C ALA A 181 13.41 7.99 -2.45
N THR A 182 13.70 7.96 -1.16
CA THR A 182 13.93 9.17 -0.36
C THR A 182 15.16 9.92 -0.88
N GLY A 183 16.28 9.23 -1.11
CA GLY A 183 17.50 9.84 -1.65
C GLY A 183 17.27 10.49 -3.01
N VAL A 184 16.61 9.80 -3.93
CA VAL A 184 16.27 10.33 -5.27
C VAL A 184 15.33 11.54 -5.15
N SER A 185 14.28 11.46 -4.31
CA SER A 185 13.33 12.56 -4.16
C SER A 185 14.00 13.81 -3.57
N VAL A 186 14.90 13.65 -2.60
CA VAL A 186 15.68 14.76 -2.02
C VAL A 186 16.61 15.37 -3.08
N ALA A 187 17.31 14.54 -3.85
CA ALA A 187 18.21 15.02 -4.91
C ALA A 187 17.44 15.79 -5.99
N LEU A 188 16.29 15.29 -6.44
CA LEU A 188 15.43 15.97 -7.42
C LEU A 188 14.87 17.28 -6.87
N GLY A 189 14.44 17.29 -5.61
CA GLY A 189 13.97 18.50 -4.93
C GLY A 189 15.06 19.56 -4.84
N TRP A 190 16.27 19.17 -4.46
CA TRP A 190 17.42 20.07 -4.41
C TRP A 190 17.78 20.62 -5.78
N ALA A 191 17.83 19.76 -6.82
CA ALA A 191 18.12 20.20 -8.19
C ALA A 191 17.07 21.19 -8.70
N ALA A 192 15.79 20.98 -8.38
CA ALA A 192 14.71 21.92 -8.74
C ALA A 192 14.89 23.30 -8.08
N VAL A 193 15.20 23.32 -6.78
CA VAL A 193 15.46 24.58 -6.04
C VAL A 193 16.68 25.32 -6.60
N ALA A 194 17.77 24.59 -6.84
CA ALA A 194 18.98 25.17 -7.41
C ALA A 194 18.77 25.75 -8.82
N GLY A 195 18.00 25.03 -9.67
CA GLY A 195 17.63 25.51 -11.00
C GLY A 195 16.80 26.78 -10.97
N VAL A 196 15.81 26.88 -10.08
CA VAL A 196 15.02 28.10 -9.89
C VAL A 196 15.89 29.26 -9.39
N ALA A 197 16.78 29.01 -8.44
CA ALA A 197 17.69 30.04 -7.92
C ALA A 197 18.60 30.62 -9.02
N GLN A 198 19.09 29.77 -9.95
CA GLN A 198 19.90 30.22 -11.09
C GLN A 198 19.10 31.04 -12.13
N LEU A 199 17.81 30.75 -12.27
CA LEU A 199 16.95 31.51 -13.20
C LEU A 199 16.55 32.90 -12.64
N LEU A 200 16.63 33.08 -11.33
CA LEU A 200 16.27 34.34 -10.64
C LEU A 200 17.49 35.23 -10.34
N ALA A 201 18.70 34.71 -10.53
CA ALA A 201 19.97 35.43 -10.35
C ALA A 201 20.43 36.04 -11.66
#